data_65f90e90ff3e3788b23f554e9768a350
#
_entry.id   65f90e90ff3e3788b23f554e9768a350
#
_cell.length_a   1.000
_cell.length_b   1.000
_cell.length_c   1.000
_cell.angle_alpha   90.00
_cell.angle_beta   90.00
_cell.angle_gamma   90.00
#
_symmetry.space_group_name_H-M   'P 1'
#
loop_
_entity.id
_entity.type
_entity.pdbx_description
1 polymer ?
#
loop_
_entity_poly.entity_id
_entity_poly.type
_entity_poly.pdbx_seq_one_letter_code
_entity_poly.pdbx_strand_id
1 'polypeptide(L)'
;MNEVVKLIRKALGRDIYLFDENFLAKSLEKRLAVTSTETLTAYIECLGHDPVEMEAFYRSLRITYSEFFRNPLAFALLEQLILPGLVEEKARNSRGELRVWSAGCAAGQEAWSVAILLDEMAAARERAVPFRIFATDVSEADLALARRGVYSAEAVGNVRSRHLHECFSRQDESFAIARRIRERVDFSAHDLLDESTTCPPASIYGHFDLVLCCNVLLYYRPETQRFILNNLRRCLVTGGYLMSGETERHIVENAGGFRAVTPPASVFQRIRGMEGG
;
A
#
# COMPACT_ATOMS: atom_id res chain seq x y z
N MET A 1 -3.11 -8.36 26.98
CA MET A 1 -3.55 -8.35 25.57
C MET A 1 -5.04 -8.68 25.38
N ASN A 2 -5.53 -9.84 25.83
CA ASN A 2 -6.94 -10.25 25.61
C ASN A 2 -7.98 -9.26 26.13
N GLU A 3 -7.71 -8.54 27.23
CA GLU A 3 -8.63 -7.52 27.75
C GLU A 3 -8.70 -6.29 26.85
N VAL A 4 -7.58 -5.82 26.32
CA VAL A 4 -7.53 -4.70 25.37
C VAL A 4 -8.32 -5.05 24.12
N VAL A 5 -8.14 -6.25 23.57
CA VAL A 5 -8.90 -6.73 22.40
C VAL A 5 -10.40 -6.69 22.68
N LYS A 6 -10.84 -7.18 23.86
CA LYS A 6 -12.25 -7.19 24.24
C LYS A 6 -12.82 -5.77 24.40
N LEU A 7 -12.05 -4.85 25.00
CA LEU A 7 -12.46 -3.46 25.18
C LEU A 7 -12.65 -2.76 23.84
N ILE A 8 -11.66 -2.85 22.97
CA ILE A 8 -11.72 -2.23 21.62
C ILE A 8 -12.88 -2.78 20.80
N ARG A 9 -13.05 -4.12 20.81
CA ARG A 9 -14.17 -4.76 20.09
C ARG A 9 -15.52 -4.28 20.64
N LYS A 10 -15.68 -4.20 21.95
CA LYS A 10 -16.92 -3.76 22.60
C LYS A 10 -17.24 -2.29 22.32
N ALA A 11 -16.24 -1.42 22.39
CA ALA A 11 -16.43 0.03 22.30
C ALA A 11 -16.46 0.56 20.87
N LEU A 12 -15.58 0.05 19.99
CA LEU A 12 -15.40 0.55 18.63
C LEU A 12 -15.96 -0.41 17.56
N GLY A 13 -16.40 -1.62 17.95
CA GLY A 13 -16.81 -2.65 16.98
C GLY A 13 -15.65 -3.14 16.07
N ARG A 14 -14.40 -2.89 16.46
CA ARG A 14 -13.19 -3.20 15.69
C ARG A 14 -12.46 -4.40 16.28
N ASP A 15 -11.99 -5.29 15.42
CA ASP A 15 -11.23 -6.45 15.87
C ASP A 15 -9.72 -6.22 15.68
N ILE A 16 -9.02 -5.95 16.78
CA ILE A 16 -7.57 -5.82 16.77
C ILE A 16 -6.83 -7.16 16.95
N TYR A 17 -7.54 -8.27 17.14
CA TYR A 17 -6.95 -9.60 17.19
C TYR A 17 -6.28 -10.00 15.86
N LEU A 18 -6.67 -9.34 14.77
CA LEU A 18 -6.12 -9.55 13.43
C LEU A 18 -4.65 -9.11 13.30
N PHE A 19 -4.18 -8.22 14.20
CA PHE A 19 -2.81 -7.73 14.20
C PHE A 19 -1.84 -8.70 14.89
N ASP A 20 -0.57 -8.62 14.52
CA ASP A 20 0.54 -9.34 15.14
C ASP A 20 0.68 -8.98 16.63
N GLU A 21 0.99 -9.95 17.47
CA GLU A 21 1.06 -9.74 18.92
C GLU A 21 2.21 -8.82 19.35
N ASN A 22 3.38 -8.94 18.70
CA ASN A 22 4.53 -8.08 19.00
C ASN A 22 4.26 -6.65 18.55
N PHE A 23 3.56 -6.47 17.42
CA PHE A 23 3.14 -5.16 16.95
C PHE A 23 2.17 -4.50 17.95
N LEU A 24 1.15 -5.25 18.41
CA LEU A 24 0.22 -4.75 19.43
C LEU A 24 0.93 -4.41 20.75
N ALA A 25 1.86 -5.25 21.21
CA ALA A 25 2.63 -4.99 22.43
C ALA A 25 3.43 -3.70 22.32
N LYS A 26 4.18 -3.51 21.23
CA LYS A 26 4.94 -2.27 20.97
C LYS A 26 4.04 -1.03 20.87
N SER A 27 2.86 -1.17 20.30
CA SER A 27 1.89 -0.07 20.21
C SER A 27 1.34 0.31 21.59
N LEU A 28 1.07 -0.67 22.44
CA LEU A 28 0.70 -0.45 23.84
C LEU A 28 1.82 0.25 24.61
N GLU A 29 3.06 -0.24 24.51
CA GLU A 29 4.22 0.39 25.18
C GLU A 29 4.37 1.87 24.78
N LYS A 30 4.20 2.18 23.50
CA LYS A 30 4.23 3.58 23.04
C LYS A 30 3.11 4.41 23.65
N ARG A 31 1.90 3.87 23.79
CA ARG A 31 0.78 4.60 24.38
C ARG A 31 0.93 4.79 25.89
N LEU A 32 1.42 3.76 26.59
CA LEU A 32 1.78 3.90 28.02
C LEU A 32 2.74 5.08 28.23
N ALA A 33 3.79 5.19 27.42
CA ALA A 33 4.74 6.31 27.49
C ALA A 33 4.07 7.67 27.22
N VAL A 34 3.19 7.76 26.20
CA VAL A 34 2.48 9.01 25.84
C VAL A 34 1.50 9.43 26.94
N THR A 35 0.79 8.48 27.56
CA THR A 35 -0.20 8.76 28.63
C THR A 35 0.45 8.86 30.01
N SER A 36 1.76 8.68 30.12
CA SER A 36 2.49 8.63 31.41
C SER A 36 1.91 7.60 32.37
N THR A 37 1.40 6.48 31.85
CA THR A 37 0.82 5.40 32.64
C THR A 37 1.90 4.37 32.95
N GLU A 38 2.13 4.05 34.22
CA GLU A 38 3.24 3.20 34.63
C GLU A 38 3.03 1.71 34.40
N THR A 39 1.77 1.26 34.37
CA THR A 39 1.45 -0.16 34.27
C THR A 39 0.39 -0.45 33.20
N LEU A 40 0.48 -1.63 32.60
CA LEU A 40 -0.52 -2.09 31.63
C LEU A 40 -1.93 -2.18 32.26
N THR A 41 -2.03 -2.56 33.53
CA THR A 41 -3.32 -2.63 34.23
C THR A 41 -3.97 -1.25 34.34
N ALA A 42 -3.23 -0.23 34.79
CA ALA A 42 -3.73 1.14 34.87
C ALA A 42 -4.11 1.68 33.47
N TYR A 43 -3.36 1.30 32.42
CA TYR A 43 -3.70 1.70 31.06
C TYR A 43 -4.99 1.03 30.55
N ILE A 44 -5.22 -0.25 30.87
CA ILE A 44 -6.47 -0.95 30.54
C ILE A 44 -7.67 -0.29 31.23
N GLU A 45 -7.52 0.12 32.48
CA GLU A 45 -8.53 0.89 33.20
C GLU A 45 -8.80 2.23 32.53
N CYS A 46 -7.73 2.96 32.16
CA CYS A 46 -7.83 4.21 31.40
C CYS A 46 -8.61 4.01 30.09
N LEU A 47 -8.24 3.02 29.28
CA LEU A 47 -8.94 2.68 28.04
C LEU A 47 -10.43 2.37 28.28
N GLY A 48 -10.78 1.77 29.42
CA GLY A 48 -12.17 1.47 29.76
C GLY A 48 -13.02 2.69 30.05
N HIS A 49 -12.42 3.81 30.42
CA HIS A 49 -13.11 5.05 30.86
C HIS A 49 -12.86 6.25 29.95
N ASP A 50 -11.84 6.22 29.10
CA ASP A 50 -11.50 7.33 28.20
C ASP A 50 -11.69 6.95 26.71
N PRO A 51 -12.82 7.32 26.10
CA PRO A 51 -13.07 7.06 24.68
C PRO A 51 -12.07 7.77 23.75
N VAL A 52 -11.49 8.90 24.17
CA VAL A 52 -10.51 9.66 23.37
C VAL A 52 -9.21 8.87 23.29
N GLU A 53 -8.74 8.34 24.44
CA GLU A 53 -7.55 7.49 24.44
C GLU A 53 -7.78 6.18 23.71
N MET A 54 -8.95 5.58 23.82
CA MET A 54 -9.30 4.36 23.08
C MET A 54 -9.20 4.58 21.57
N GLU A 55 -9.75 5.66 21.06
CA GLU A 55 -9.64 6.01 19.63
C GLU A 55 -8.19 6.36 19.25
N ALA A 56 -7.44 7.03 20.12
CA ALA A 56 -6.03 7.35 19.93
C ALA A 56 -5.17 6.06 19.85
N PHE A 57 -5.42 5.09 20.74
CA PHE A 57 -4.78 3.77 20.66
C PHE A 57 -5.11 3.08 19.34
N TYR A 58 -6.38 2.99 18.97
CA TYR A 58 -6.77 2.35 17.71
C TYR A 58 -6.15 3.02 16.49
N ARG A 59 -6.09 4.36 16.47
CA ARG A 59 -5.39 5.11 15.41
C ARG A 59 -3.89 4.82 15.37
N SER A 60 -3.26 4.58 16.51
CA SER A 60 -1.83 4.27 16.58
C SER A 60 -1.46 2.92 15.94
N LEU A 61 -2.44 2.04 15.70
CA LEU A 61 -2.26 0.80 14.97
C LEU A 61 -2.19 1.00 13.44
N ARG A 62 -2.51 2.19 12.95
CA ARG A 62 -2.38 2.54 11.55
C ARG A 62 -1.00 3.11 11.30
N ILE A 63 -0.22 2.46 10.47
CA ILE A 63 1.11 2.94 10.10
C ILE A 63 0.98 3.78 8.84
N THR A 64 1.22 5.07 8.97
CA THR A 64 1.00 6.08 7.92
C THR A 64 2.30 6.48 7.21
N TYR A 65 3.42 5.83 7.55
CA TYR A 65 4.73 6.16 6.98
C TYR A 65 4.90 5.62 5.56
N SER A 66 5.13 6.51 4.63
CA SER A 66 5.42 6.21 3.24
C SER A 66 6.51 7.14 2.70
N GLU A 67 7.29 6.66 1.74
CA GLU A 67 8.35 7.42 1.05
C GLU A 67 8.27 7.20 -0.46
N PHE A 68 8.71 8.17 -1.24
CA PHE A 68 8.94 7.98 -2.66
C PHE A 68 10.06 6.96 -2.89
N PHE A 69 9.82 5.99 -3.79
CA PHE A 69 10.81 4.97 -4.19
C PHE A 69 11.42 4.20 -3.01
N ARG A 70 10.62 3.95 -1.94
CA ARG A 70 11.04 3.39 -0.65
C ARG A 70 11.86 2.09 -0.75
N ASN A 71 11.54 1.22 -1.72
CA ASN A 71 12.24 -0.05 -1.94
C ASN A 71 13.09 0.04 -3.22
N PRO A 72 14.32 0.62 -3.16
CA PRO A 72 15.08 0.98 -4.36
C PRO A 72 15.31 -0.18 -5.33
N LEU A 73 15.60 -1.39 -4.80
CA LEU A 73 15.82 -2.57 -5.63
C LEU A 73 14.54 -3.03 -6.35
N ALA A 74 13.41 -3.03 -5.65
CA ALA A 74 12.12 -3.39 -6.24
C ALA A 74 11.68 -2.35 -7.27
N PHE A 75 11.85 -1.05 -6.99
CA PHE A 75 11.56 0.01 -7.96
C PHE A 75 12.49 -0.03 -9.16
N ALA A 76 13.78 -0.35 -8.99
CA ALA A 76 14.69 -0.56 -10.11
C ALA A 76 14.23 -1.72 -11.02
N LEU A 77 13.77 -2.82 -10.42
CA LEU A 77 13.22 -3.95 -11.16
C LEU A 77 11.90 -3.57 -11.87
N LEU A 78 11.03 -2.79 -11.22
CA LEU A 78 9.82 -2.26 -11.88
C LEU A 78 10.21 -1.40 -13.10
N GLU A 79 11.11 -0.44 -12.93
CA GLU A 79 11.54 0.51 -13.95
C GLU A 79 12.19 -0.17 -15.16
N GLN A 80 13.10 -1.14 -14.90
CA GLN A 80 13.96 -1.71 -15.94
C GLN A 80 13.37 -2.95 -16.63
N LEU A 81 12.48 -3.67 -15.96
CA LEU A 81 12.01 -4.96 -16.48
C LEU A 81 10.47 -5.06 -16.51
N ILE A 82 9.81 -4.83 -15.35
CA ILE A 82 8.39 -5.19 -15.22
C ILE A 82 7.50 -4.22 -15.99
N LEU A 83 7.62 -2.91 -15.73
CA LEU A 83 6.79 -1.90 -16.38
C LEU A 83 7.03 -1.85 -17.90
N PRO A 84 8.29 -1.91 -18.42
CA PRO A 84 8.51 -2.02 -19.86
C PRO A 84 7.82 -3.22 -20.49
N GLY A 85 7.91 -4.40 -19.83
CA GLY A 85 7.25 -5.63 -20.31
C GLY A 85 5.73 -5.51 -20.35
N LEU A 86 5.12 -4.97 -19.29
CA LEU A 86 3.67 -4.73 -19.21
C LEU A 86 3.20 -3.71 -20.25
N VAL A 87 3.94 -2.62 -20.43
CA VAL A 87 3.63 -1.59 -21.44
C VAL A 87 3.72 -2.16 -22.85
N GLU A 88 4.72 -3.01 -23.13
CA GLU A 88 4.87 -3.67 -24.43
C GLU A 88 3.73 -4.66 -24.71
N GLU A 89 3.33 -5.44 -23.70
CA GLU A 89 2.18 -6.34 -23.79
C GLU A 89 0.88 -5.59 -24.10
N LYS A 90 0.62 -4.47 -23.39
CA LYS A 90 -0.56 -3.63 -23.62
C LYS A 90 -0.52 -2.92 -24.97
N ALA A 91 0.66 -2.52 -25.46
CA ALA A 91 0.81 -1.88 -26.75
C ALA A 91 0.42 -2.81 -27.92
N ARG A 92 0.65 -4.12 -27.78
CA ARG A 92 0.21 -5.14 -28.77
C ARG A 92 -1.31 -5.29 -28.80
N ASN A 93 -1.98 -5.02 -27.68
CA ASN A 93 -3.42 -5.07 -27.56
C ASN A 93 -3.98 -3.65 -27.76
N SER A 94 -4.46 -3.32 -28.96
CA SER A 94 -4.82 -1.95 -29.41
C SER A 94 -5.82 -1.18 -28.53
N ARG A 95 -6.36 -1.77 -27.45
CA ARG A 95 -7.26 -1.17 -26.47
C ARG A 95 -6.87 -1.46 -25.02
N GLY A 96 -5.65 -1.95 -24.79
CA GLY A 96 -5.19 -2.33 -23.45
C GLY A 96 -4.86 -1.11 -22.59
N GLU A 97 -5.48 -0.97 -21.42
CA GLU A 97 -5.07 -0.06 -20.35
C GLU A 97 -4.22 -0.81 -19.33
N LEU A 98 -3.10 -0.23 -18.91
CA LEU A 98 -2.29 -0.76 -17.81
C LEU A 98 -2.94 -0.36 -16.49
N ARG A 99 -3.31 -1.33 -15.68
CA ARG A 99 -4.02 -1.13 -14.41
C ARG A 99 -3.13 -1.50 -13.23
N VAL A 100 -2.92 -0.54 -12.35
CA VAL A 100 -2.08 -0.71 -11.16
C VAL A 100 -2.91 -0.45 -9.91
N TRP A 101 -2.69 -1.22 -8.85
CA TRP A 101 -3.28 -1.00 -7.54
C TRP A 101 -2.19 -0.83 -6.49
N SER A 102 -2.17 0.29 -5.78
CA SER A 102 -1.37 0.51 -4.57
C SER A 102 -2.29 0.32 -3.37
N ALA A 103 -2.14 -0.80 -2.67
CA ALA A 103 -2.96 -1.26 -1.55
C ALA A 103 -2.28 -0.91 -0.22
N GLY A 104 -2.89 -0.03 0.57
CA GLY A 104 -2.27 0.56 1.75
C GLY A 104 -1.31 1.69 1.36
N CYS A 105 -1.78 2.63 0.54
CA CYS A 105 -0.96 3.68 -0.09
C CYS A 105 -0.54 4.81 0.86
N ALA A 106 -1.06 4.87 2.08
CA ALA A 106 -0.87 5.96 3.03
C ALA A 106 -1.03 7.34 2.36
N ALA A 107 -0.06 8.26 2.53
CA ALA A 107 -0.08 9.59 1.94
C ALA A 107 0.30 9.62 0.43
N GLY A 108 0.32 8.48 -0.25
CA GLY A 108 0.33 8.36 -1.71
C GLY A 108 1.71 8.27 -2.38
N GLN A 109 2.83 8.37 -1.65
CA GLN A 109 4.17 8.39 -2.25
C GLN A 109 4.47 7.17 -3.12
N GLU A 110 4.01 5.97 -2.70
CA GLU A 110 4.17 4.72 -3.46
C GLU A 110 3.42 4.80 -4.80
N ALA A 111 2.15 5.19 -4.76
CA ALA A 111 1.33 5.33 -5.97
C ALA A 111 1.91 6.37 -6.95
N TRP A 112 2.37 7.51 -6.41
CA TRP A 112 3.01 8.54 -7.20
C TRP A 112 4.34 8.09 -7.81
N SER A 113 5.12 7.28 -7.09
CA SER A 113 6.38 6.74 -7.62
C SER A 113 6.15 5.90 -8.88
N VAL A 114 5.13 5.04 -8.88
CA VAL A 114 4.75 4.26 -10.08
C VAL A 114 4.18 5.17 -11.17
N ALA A 115 3.37 6.18 -10.81
CA ALA A 115 2.80 7.12 -11.77
C ALA A 115 3.89 7.90 -12.50
N ILE A 116 4.94 8.32 -11.81
CA ILE A 116 6.10 9.02 -12.38
C ILE A 116 6.82 8.12 -13.39
N LEU A 117 7.09 6.86 -13.06
CA LEU A 117 7.74 5.92 -13.99
C LEU A 117 6.90 5.66 -15.24
N LEU A 118 5.59 5.50 -15.07
CA LEU A 118 4.69 5.27 -16.21
C LEU A 118 4.50 6.52 -17.07
N ASP A 119 4.48 7.72 -16.49
CA ASP A 119 4.43 8.99 -17.22
C ASP A 119 5.70 9.21 -18.07
N GLU A 120 6.86 8.88 -17.52
CA GLU A 120 8.14 8.91 -18.26
C GLU A 120 8.13 7.92 -19.44
N MET A 121 7.67 6.68 -19.21
CA MET A 121 7.58 5.69 -20.30
C MET A 121 6.56 6.09 -21.38
N ALA A 122 5.48 6.76 -20.99
CA ALA A 122 4.49 7.28 -21.93
C ALA A 122 5.05 8.42 -22.78
N ALA A 123 5.84 9.31 -22.17
CA ALA A 123 6.49 10.43 -22.88
C ALA A 123 7.56 9.98 -23.86
N ALA A 124 8.22 8.84 -23.61
CA ALA A 124 9.27 8.28 -24.47
C ALA A 124 8.73 7.54 -25.70
N ARG A 125 7.40 7.39 -25.88
CA ARG A 125 6.78 6.63 -26.97
C ARG A 125 5.95 7.50 -27.89
N GLU A 126 5.99 7.25 -29.21
CA GLU A 126 5.11 7.90 -30.18
C GLU A 126 3.63 7.63 -29.89
N ARG A 127 3.30 6.41 -29.44
CA ARG A 127 1.96 6.00 -29.02
C ARG A 127 2.00 5.55 -27.56
N ALA A 128 1.54 6.42 -26.68
CA ALA A 128 1.44 6.15 -25.27
C ALA A 128 0.41 5.04 -24.99
N VAL A 129 0.78 4.09 -24.13
CA VAL A 129 -0.17 3.13 -23.54
C VAL A 129 -0.91 3.82 -22.41
N PRO A 130 -2.25 3.84 -22.43
CA PRO A 130 -3.02 4.42 -21.33
C PRO A 130 -2.79 3.61 -20.05
N PHE A 131 -2.69 4.30 -18.92
CA PHE A 131 -2.60 3.68 -17.63
C PHE A 131 -3.49 4.35 -16.60
N ARG A 132 -3.90 3.57 -15.60
CA ARG A 132 -4.64 4.05 -14.43
C ARG A 132 -4.14 3.38 -13.17
N ILE A 133 -3.98 4.17 -12.12
CA ILE A 133 -3.54 3.70 -10.81
C ILE A 133 -4.69 3.90 -9.83
N PHE A 134 -5.03 2.84 -9.12
CA PHE A 134 -5.98 2.83 -8.02
C PHE A 134 -5.16 2.77 -6.73
N ALA A 135 -5.30 3.75 -5.88
CA ALA A 135 -4.55 3.83 -4.64
C ALA A 135 -5.53 3.86 -3.46
N THR A 136 -5.38 2.93 -2.54
CA THR A 136 -6.34 2.76 -1.47
C THR A 136 -5.69 2.70 -0.09
N ASP A 137 -6.37 3.27 0.88
CA ASP A 137 -6.01 3.19 2.29
C ASP A 137 -7.28 3.24 3.16
N VAL A 138 -7.17 2.85 4.43
CA VAL A 138 -8.27 2.99 5.41
C VAL A 138 -8.29 4.37 6.06
N SER A 139 -7.20 5.14 5.94
CA SER A 139 -7.02 6.45 6.53
C SER A 139 -7.47 7.56 5.57
N GLU A 140 -8.66 8.11 5.78
CA GLU A 140 -9.14 9.24 4.98
C GLU A 140 -8.26 10.50 5.13
N ALA A 141 -7.60 10.66 6.29
CA ALA A 141 -6.65 11.74 6.50
C ALA A 141 -5.43 11.63 5.59
N ASP A 142 -4.88 10.42 5.44
CA ASP A 142 -3.75 10.16 4.53
C ASP A 142 -4.17 10.25 3.06
N LEU A 143 -5.36 9.75 2.72
CA LEU A 143 -5.92 9.89 1.38
C LEU A 143 -6.14 11.36 1.00
N ALA A 144 -6.53 12.22 1.95
CA ALA A 144 -6.64 13.66 1.71
C ALA A 144 -5.27 14.29 1.41
N LEU A 145 -4.20 13.86 2.10
CA LEU A 145 -2.82 14.27 1.78
C LEU A 145 -2.40 13.76 0.40
N ALA A 146 -2.65 12.50 0.11
CA ALA A 146 -2.35 11.87 -1.17
C ALA A 146 -3.03 12.58 -2.33
N ARG A 147 -4.32 12.90 -2.24
CA ARG A 147 -5.08 13.63 -3.29
C ARG A 147 -4.56 15.05 -3.52
N ARG A 148 -4.06 15.73 -2.48
CA ARG A 148 -3.41 17.03 -2.65
C ARG A 148 -2.14 16.92 -3.49
N GLY A 149 -1.38 15.84 -3.29
CA GLY A 149 -0.15 15.58 -4.02
C GLY A 149 0.92 16.67 -3.83
N VAL A 150 0.97 17.26 -2.62
CA VAL A 150 1.93 18.33 -2.25
C VAL A 150 2.79 17.83 -1.09
N TYR A 151 4.10 17.89 -1.25
CA TYR A 151 5.08 17.29 -0.35
C TYR A 151 6.18 18.26 0.00
N SER A 152 6.77 18.13 1.20
CA SER A 152 7.93 18.92 1.62
C SER A 152 9.20 18.52 0.84
N ALA A 153 10.22 19.36 0.90
CA ALA A 153 11.54 19.06 0.32
C ALA A 153 12.14 17.76 0.90
N GLU A 154 11.94 17.51 2.21
CA GLU A 154 12.38 16.28 2.87
C GLU A 154 11.67 15.06 2.30
N ALA A 155 10.35 15.11 2.13
CA ALA A 155 9.56 13.99 1.64
C ALA A 155 9.93 13.57 0.20
N VAL A 156 10.41 14.50 -0.63
CA VAL A 156 10.85 14.21 -2.02
C VAL A 156 12.35 13.91 -2.14
N GLY A 157 13.06 13.77 -1.01
CA GLY A 157 14.52 13.56 -1.00
C GLY A 157 15.00 12.32 -1.77
N ASN A 158 14.17 11.29 -1.88
CA ASN A 158 14.46 10.08 -2.65
C ASN A 158 14.07 10.17 -4.14
N VAL A 159 13.46 11.29 -4.56
CA VAL A 159 13.09 11.50 -5.97
C VAL A 159 14.29 11.99 -6.75
N ARG A 160 14.60 11.35 -7.87
CA ARG A 160 15.70 11.76 -8.75
C ARG A 160 15.48 13.20 -9.26
N SER A 161 16.54 14.00 -9.36
CA SER A 161 16.49 15.41 -9.79
C SER A 161 15.73 15.60 -11.11
N ARG A 162 15.88 14.68 -12.07
CA ARG A 162 15.13 14.70 -13.33
C ARG A 162 13.62 14.60 -13.10
N HIS A 163 13.18 13.64 -12.29
CA HIS A 163 11.77 13.47 -11.97
C HIS A 163 11.21 14.67 -11.20
N LEU A 164 12.00 15.28 -10.29
CA LEU A 164 11.59 16.51 -9.61
C LEU A 164 11.36 17.65 -10.61
N HIS A 165 12.22 17.79 -11.61
CA HIS A 165 12.09 18.84 -12.62
C HIS A 165 10.91 18.59 -13.57
N GLU A 166 10.70 17.36 -14.01
CA GLU A 166 9.71 17.01 -15.03
C GLU A 166 8.31 16.73 -14.45
N CYS A 167 8.25 16.16 -13.25
CA CYS A 167 7.01 15.62 -12.68
C CYS A 167 6.45 16.43 -11.52
N PHE A 168 7.14 17.46 -11.05
CA PHE A 168 6.69 18.32 -9.97
C PHE A 168 6.74 19.80 -10.38
N SER A 169 5.86 20.59 -9.78
CA SER A 169 5.95 22.04 -9.74
C SER A 169 6.36 22.49 -8.34
N ARG A 170 7.37 23.34 -8.25
CA ARG A 170 7.77 23.93 -6.97
C ARG A 170 6.76 25.00 -6.53
N GLN A 171 6.32 24.93 -5.30
CA GLN A 171 5.44 25.86 -4.64
C GLN A 171 6.11 26.28 -3.32
N ASP A 172 6.80 27.43 -3.32
CA ASP A 172 7.63 27.88 -2.21
C ASP A 172 8.63 26.80 -1.76
N GLU A 173 8.45 26.25 -0.57
CA GLU A 173 9.27 25.15 -0.02
C GLU A 173 8.66 23.75 -0.25
N SER A 174 7.60 23.66 -1.03
CA SER A 174 6.88 22.40 -1.31
C SER A 174 6.96 22.04 -2.79
N PHE A 175 6.66 20.77 -3.07
CA PHE A 175 6.65 20.18 -4.40
C PHE A 175 5.29 19.57 -4.67
N ALA A 176 4.59 20.05 -5.69
CA ALA A 176 3.29 19.53 -6.11
C ALA A 176 3.43 18.61 -7.32
N ILE A 177 2.83 17.44 -7.28
CA ILE A 177 2.76 16.52 -8.43
C ILE A 177 2.09 17.19 -9.62
N ALA A 178 2.68 17.08 -10.81
CA ALA A 178 2.16 17.66 -12.05
C ALA A 178 0.73 17.17 -12.36
N ARG A 179 -0.13 18.07 -12.86
CA ARG A 179 -1.54 17.79 -13.11
C ARG A 179 -1.77 16.54 -14.00
N ARG A 180 -0.98 16.38 -15.07
CA ARG A 180 -1.07 15.26 -16.01
C ARG A 180 -0.88 13.90 -15.33
N ILE A 181 -0.06 13.83 -14.25
CA ILE A 181 0.16 12.63 -13.44
C ILE A 181 -0.98 12.45 -12.46
N ARG A 182 -1.46 13.53 -11.81
CA ARG A 182 -2.56 13.50 -10.86
C ARG A 182 -3.86 12.95 -11.47
N GLU A 183 -4.13 13.23 -12.73
CA GLU A 183 -5.30 12.75 -13.47
C GLU A 183 -5.26 11.23 -13.76
N ARG A 184 -4.14 10.55 -13.48
CA ARG A 184 -3.96 9.11 -13.68
C ARG A 184 -4.11 8.27 -12.42
N VAL A 185 -4.28 8.88 -11.25
CA VAL A 185 -4.35 8.18 -9.97
C VAL A 185 -5.66 8.48 -9.26
N ASP A 186 -6.40 7.44 -8.92
CA ASP A 186 -7.62 7.51 -8.11
C ASP A 186 -7.33 7.08 -6.68
N PHE A 187 -7.59 7.96 -5.73
CA PHE A 187 -7.48 7.68 -4.30
C PHE A 187 -8.85 7.42 -3.67
N SER A 188 -9.06 6.26 -3.07
CA SER A 188 -10.32 5.88 -2.42
C SER A 188 -10.10 5.09 -1.13
N ALA A 189 -11.05 5.22 -0.20
CA ALA A 189 -11.05 4.40 1.01
C ALA A 189 -11.35 2.94 0.66
N HIS A 190 -10.54 2.01 1.18
CA HIS A 190 -10.74 0.57 1.07
C HIS A 190 -10.02 -0.14 2.19
N ASP A 191 -10.72 -1.04 2.87
CA ASP A 191 -10.16 -1.90 3.91
C ASP A 191 -9.81 -3.26 3.29
N LEU A 192 -8.55 -3.64 3.34
CA LEU A 192 -8.07 -4.94 2.85
C LEU A 192 -8.63 -6.13 3.63
N LEU A 193 -9.25 -5.85 4.80
CA LEU A 193 -9.89 -6.83 5.66
C LEU A 193 -11.40 -6.93 5.43
N ASP A 194 -11.97 -6.10 4.54
CA ASP A 194 -13.38 -6.16 4.20
C ASP A 194 -13.68 -7.43 3.39
N GLU A 195 -14.48 -8.32 3.96
CA GLU A 195 -14.89 -9.57 3.31
C GLU A 195 -15.92 -9.36 2.19
N SER A 196 -16.60 -8.21 2.19
CA SER A 196 -17.64 -7.90 1.21
C SER A 196 -17.08 -7.39 -0.12
N THR A 197 -15.87 -6.81 -0.11
CA THR A 197 -15.22 -6.23 -1.27
C THR A 197 -13.76 -6.66 -1.39
N THR A 198 -13.37 -7.25 -2.51
CA THR A 198 -11.99 -7.69 -2.73
C THR A 198 -11.14 -6.69 -3.50
N CYS A 199 -11.77 -5.77 -4.23
CA CYS A 199 -11.11 -4.80 -5.11
C CYS A 199 -11.46 -3.36 -4.71
N PRO A 200 -10.62 -2.37 -5.08
CA PRO A 200 -10.93 -0.96 -4.87
C PRO A 200 -12.32 -0.57 -5.39
N PRO A 201 -13.08 0.29 -4.70
CA PRO A 201 -14.44 0.70 -5.11
C PRO A 201 -14.50 1.30 -6.52
N ALA A 202 -13.45 2.00 -6.94
CA ALA A 202 -13.34 2.59 -8.29
C ALA A 202 -13.00 1.55 -9.37
N SER A 203 -12.67 0.30 -8.99
CA SER A 203 -12.30 -0.79 -9.90
C SER A 203 -13.30 -1.94 -9.83
N ILE A 204 -14.36 -1.88 -10.62
CA ILE A 204 -15.48 -2.84 -10.58
C ILE A 204 -15.02 -4.29 -10.88
N TYR A 205 -13.97 -4.49 -11.69
CA TYR A 205 -13.58 -5.81 -12.23
C TYR A 205 -12.23 -6.34 -11.72
N GLY A 206 -11.48 -5.60 -10.89
CA GLY A 206 -10.09 -5.95 -10.57
C GLY A 206 -9.23 -5.98 -11.82
N HIS A 207 -8.67 -7.15 -12.18
CA HIS A 207 -7.83 -7.38 -13.35
C HIS A 207 -6.62 -6.42 -13.41
N PHE A 208 -5.91 -6.30 -12.28
CA PHE A 208 -4.71 -5.49 -12.21
C PHE A 208 -3.52 -6.23 -12.82
N ASP A 209 -2.69 -5.50 -13.53
CA ASP A 209 -1.43 -6.00 -14.08
C ASP A 209 -0.31 -5.96 -13.04
N LEU A 210 -0.38 -4.98 -12.13
CA LEU A 210 0.53 -4.79 -11.02
C LEU A 210 -0.25 -4.39 -9.76
N VAL A 211 0.04 -5.05 -8.64
CA VAL A 211 -0.41 -4.66 -7.30
C VAL A 211 0.81 -4.39 -6.45
N LEU A 212 0.79 -3.26 -5.73
CA LEU A 212 1.76 -2.95 -4.69
C LEU A 212 1.04 -3.10 -3.33
N CYS A 213 1.65 -3.84 -2.41
CA CYS A 213 1.22 -3.97 -1.03
C CYS A 213 2.47 -4.01 -0.16
N CYS A 214 3.06 -2.83 0.09
CA CYS A 214 4.36 -2.71 0.73
C CYS A 214 4.25 -2.21 2.15
N ASN A 215 4.89 -2.94 3.07
CA ASN A 215 4.93 -2.60 4.49
C ASN A 215 3.53 -2.56 5.15
N VAL A 216 2.65 -3.47 4.74
CA VAL A 216 1.29 -3.64 5.25
C VAL A 216 1.14 -4.98 5.96
N LEU A 217 1.62 -6.07 5.35
CA LEU A 217 1.41 -7.44 5.81
C LEU A 217 2.10 -7.73 7.16
N LEU A 218 3.25 -7.13 7.38
CA LEU A 218 4.06 -7.37 8.60
C LEU A 218 3.36 -7.00 9.92
N TYR A 219 2.28 -6.24 9.85
CA TYR A 219 1.51 -5.82 11.02
C TYR A 219 0.41 -6.81 11.41
N TYR A 220 0.13 -7.80 10.56
CA TYR A 220 -0.96 -8.74 10.74
C TYR A 220 -0.49 -10.14 11.11
N ARG A 221 -1.36 -10.91 11.74
CA ARG A 221 -1.13 -12.34 12.01
C ARG A 221 -1.08 -13.15 10.72
N PRO A 222 -0.44 -14.34 10.72
CA PRO A 222 -0.29 -15.18 9.53
C PRO A 222 -1.59 -15.52 8.81
N GLU A 223 -2.70 -15.72 9.56
CA GLU A 223 -4.02 -16.01 8.98
C GLU A 223 -4.53 -14.81 8.20
N THR A 224 -4.40 -13.62 8.77
CA THR A 224 -4.81 -12.35 8.15
C THR A 224 -3.93 -12.02 6.93
N GLN A 225 -2.62 -12.27 7.02
CA GLN A 225 -1.70 -12.13 5.88
C GLN A 225 -2.14 -12.99 4.70
N ARG A 226 -2.47 -14.27 4.97
CA ARG A 226 -2.97 -15.20 3.93
C ARG A 226 -4.29 -14.74 3.32
N PHE A 227 -5.22 -14.23 4.15
CA PHE A 227 -6.47 -13.66 3.67
C PHE A 227 -6.22 -12.48 2.71
N ILE A 228 -5.41 -11.49 3.12
CA ILE A 228 -5.06 -10.32 2.28
C ILE A 228 -4.42 -10.80 0.97
N LEU A 229 -3.38 -11.64 1.04
CA LEU A 229 -2.67 -12.12 -0.16
C LEU A 229 -3.56 -12.90 -1.12
N ASN A 230 -4.52 -13.68 -0.62
CA ASN A 230 -5.50 -14.36 -1.46
C ASN A 230 -6.42 -13.36 -2.19
N ASN A 231 -6.86 -12.30 -1.52
CA ASN A 231 -7.66 -11.25 -2.13
C ASN A 231 -6.88 -10.48 -3.20
N LEU A 232 -5.64 -10.06 -2.90
CA LEU A 232 -4.76 -9.41 -3.88
C LEU A 232 -4.52 -10.31 -5.10
N ARG A 233 -4.28 -11.61 -4.88
CA ARG A 233 -4.10 -12.59 -5.96
C ARG A 233 -5.32 -12.72 -6.86
N ARG A 234 -6.53 -12.67 -6.29
CA ARG A 234 -7.79 -12.72 -7.07
C ARG A 234 -7.97 -11.49 -7.94
N CYS A 235 -7.52 -10.32 -7.47
CA CYS A 235 -7.62 -9.06 -8.20
C CYS A 235 -6.58 -8.92 -9.32
N LEU A 236 -5.44 -9.63 -9.25
CA LEU A 236 -4.41 -9.64 -10.29
C LEU A 236 -4.86 -10.46 -11.51
N VAL A 237 -4.44 -10.09 -12.71
CA VAL A 237 -4.49 -10.97 -13.89
C VAL A 237 -3.53 -12.14 -13.71
N THR A 238 -3.77 -13.25 -14.39
CA THR A 238 -2.79 -14.35 -14.45
C THR A 238 -1.52 -13.86 -15.13
N GLY A 239 -0.36 -14.07 -14.49
CA GLY A 239 0.91 -13.51 -14.97
C GLY A 239 1.17 -12.07 -14.52
N GLY A 240 0.20 -11.41 -13.87
CA GLY A 240 0.38 -10.10 -13.25
C GLY A 240 1.33 -10.13 -12.05
N TYR A 241 1.74 -8.97 -11.58
CA TYR A 241 2.82 -8.85 -10.60
C TYR A 241 2.33 -8.29 -9.26
N LEU A 242 2.92 -8.79 -8.17
CA LEU A 242 2.80 -8.26 -6.82
C LEU A 242 4.16 -7.73 -6.37
N MET A 243 4.21 -6.48 -5.90
CA MET A 243 5.35 -5.93 -5.18
C MET A 243 4.99 -5.84 -3.70
N SER A 244 5.87 -6.33 -2.81
CA SER A 244 5.75 -6.20 -1.36
C SER A 244 6.93 -5.45 -0.76
N GLY A 245 6.86 -5.15 0.55
CA GLY A 245 8.00 -4.64 1.28
C GLY A 245 9.14 -5.69 1.37
N GLU A 246 10.38 -5.25 1.49
CA GLU A 246 11.55 -6.15 1.55
C GLU A 246 11.46 -7.14 2.72
N THR A 247 11.00 -6.66 3.89
CA THR A 247 10.83 -7.49 5.09
C THR A 247 9.66 -8.47 5.00
N GLU A 248 8.75 -8.27 4.04
CA GLU A 248 7.54 -9.08 3.84
C GLU A 248 7.74 -10.20 2.81
N ARG A 249 8.89 -10.24 2.16
CA ARG A 249 9.21 -11.19 1.10
C ARG A 249 8.86 -12.63 1.48
N HIS A 250 9.32 -13.08 2.65
CA HIS A 250 9.07 -14.44 3.14
C HIS A 250 7.58 -14.73 3.37
N ILE A 251 6.77 -13.70 3.70
CA ILE A 251 5.32 -13.83 3.87
C ILE A 251 4.68 -14.20 2.53
N VAL A 252 5.06 -13.51 1.45
CA VAL A 252 4.52 -13.77 0.11
C VAL A 252 5.00 -15.12 -0.43
N GLU A 253 6.28 -15.48 -0.23
CA GLU A 253 6.85 -16.77 -0.62
C GLU A 253 6.13 -17.95 0.04
N ASN A 254 5.78 -17.82 1.33
CA ASN A 254 5.08 -18.85 2.11
C ASN A 254 3.58 -18.95 1.81
N ALA A 255 2.97 -17.91 1.25
CA ALA A 255 1.52 -17.91 0.98
C ALA A 255 1.13 -18.76 -0.25
N GLY A 256 2.08 -19.05 -1.14
CA GLY A 256 1.83 -19.76 -2.39
C GLY A 256 1.11 -18.95 -3.45
N GLY A 257 1.04 -19.46 -4.67
CA GLY A 257 0.38 -18.80 -5.80
C GLY A 257 1.18 -17.65 -6.45
N PHE A 258 2.37 -17.39 -5.94
CA PHE A 258 3.31 -16.39 -6.44
C PHE A 258 4.70 -17.01 -6.66
N ARG A 259 5.42 -16.52 -7.64
CA ARG A 259 6.82 -16.88 -7.94
C ARG A 259 7.67 -15.60 -7.92
N ALA A 260 8.74 -15.58 -7.14
CA ALA A 260 9.70 -14.49 -7.15
C ALA A 260 10.27 -14.29 -8.57
N VAL A 261 10.30 -13.04 -9.03
CA VAL A 261 10.83 -12.70 -10.36
C VAL A 261 12.35 -12.75 -10.33
N THR A 262 12.96 -12.00 -9.44
CA THR A 262 14.43 -11.92 -9.31
C THR A 262 14.79 -11.71 -7.84
N PRO A 263 15.23 -12.74 -7.12
CA PRO A 263 15.75 -12.56 -5.78
C PRO A 263 17.03 -11.69 -5.79
N PRO A 264 17.23 -10.79 -4.79
CA PRO A 264 16.43 -10.62 -3.58
C PRO A 264 15.28 -9.60 -3.67
N ALA A 265 14.95 -9.08 -4.85
CA ALA A 265 13.87 -8.11 -4.99
C ALA A 265 12.50 -8.69 -4.58
N SER A 266 11.69 -7.88 -3.89
CA SER A 266 10.37 -8.27 -3.39
C SER A 266 9.28 -8.06 -4.45
N VAL A 267 9.51 -8.59 -5.65
CA VAL A 267 8.55 -8.59 -6.77
C VAL A 267 8.27 -10.03 -7.17
N PHE A 268 6.99 -10.34 -7.27
CA PHE A 268 6.47 -11.68 -7.50
C PHE A 268 5.50 -11.69 -8.68
N GLN A 269 5.49 -12.77 -9.44
CA GLN A 269 4.53 -13.00 -10.50
C GLN A 269 3.45 -13.97 -10.03
N ARG A 270 2.17 -13.63 -10.27
CA ARG A 270 1.06 -14.55 -10.07
C ARG A 270 1.18 -15.72 -11.01
N ILE A 271 1.30 -16.93 -10.48
CA ILE A 271 1.26 -18.18 -11.25
C ILE A 271 -0.17 -18.70 -11.38
N ARG A 272 -0.45 -19.46 -12.43
CA ARG A 272 -1.70 -20.23 -12.52
C ARG A 272 -1.76 -21.17 -11.32
N GLY A 273 -2.79 -21.06 -10.49
CA GLY A 273 -3.05 -22.08 -9.48
C GLY A 273 -3.24 -23.41 -10.21
N MET A 274 -2.63 -24.48 -9.73
CA MET A 274 -3.16 -25.82 -9.99
C MET A 274 -4.52 -25.81 -9.29
N GLU A 275 -5.60 -25.63 -10.06
CA GLU A 275 -6.94 -25.91 -9.57
C GLU A 275 -6.89 -27.41 -9.20
N GLY A 276 -6.93 -27.68 -7.88
CA GLY A 276 -6.96 -29.04 -7.38
C GLY A 276 -8.17 -29.73 -7.97
N GLY A 277 -7.89 -30.82 -8.63
CA GLY A 277 -8.90 -31.77 -9.11
C GLY A 277 -9.62 -32.44 -7.94
#